data_727450d9faca17e2bc5bc59e532957bc
#
_entry.id   727450d9faca17e2bc5bc59e532957bc
#
_cell.length_a   1.000
_cell.length_b   1.000
_cell.length_c   1.000
_cell.angle_alpha   90.00
_cell.angle_beta   90.00
_cell.angle_gamma   90.00
#
_symmetry.space_group_name_H-M   'P 1'
#
loop_
_entity.id
_entity.type
_entity.pdbx_description
1 polymer ?
#
loop_
_entity_poly.entity_id
_entity_poly.type
_entity_poly.pdbx_seq_one_letter_code
_entity_poly.pdbx_strand_id
1 'polypeptide(L)'
;MRVLVFGSTGQVARELARADWASGTEVVRLDRAAADFARPASLGALVDAHAPDAVIIAAAYTAVDQAEREEDLAARVNAAAPGVIAAAAARRNVPVLHLSTDYVFDGTKDGPYTEADEVRPLGAYGRTKLAGEERVRAANPRHLILRTSWVYSAHGANFVRTMLRLAAARAEVGVVVDQRGCPTAAGDIADALARLVPQMLDPAAPSGTYHLAGASETTWHGFAEAIFVELSARGLPRPRNNPIRTSDYPTAARRPLNSRLSSDRIAAEFGVRLPGFEASLPAVLGELLGPAEAKGAA
;
A
#
# COMPACT_ATOMS: atom_id res chain seq x y z
N MET A 1 -10.96 9.44 20.07
CA MET A 1 -10.17 8.20 20.06
C MET A 1 -8.71 8.51 19.72
N ARG A 2 -7.79 7.68 20.19
CA ARG A 2 -6.36 7.81 19.88
C ARG A 2 -5.92 6.66 18.95
N VAL A 3 -5.37 7.01 17.80
CA VAL A 3 -4.86 6.06 16.80
C VAL A 3 -3.34 6.14 16.78
N LEU A 4 -2.66 5.03 17.07
CA LEU A 4 -1.22 4.93 16.99
C LEU A 4 -0.80 4.36 15.64
N VAL A 5 -0.06 5.14 14.86
CA VAL A 5 0.42 4.76 13.53
C VAL A 5 1.93 4.51 13.59
N PHE A 6 2.34 3.29 13.31
CA PHE A 6 3.74 2.95 13.10
C PHE A 6 4.11 3.25 11.65
N GLY A 7 4.84 4.35 11.46
CA GLY A 7 5.23 4.95 10.20
C GLY A 7 4.80 6.41 10.09
N SER A 8 5.67 7.25 9.54
CA SER A 8 5.39 8.69 9.35
C SER A 8 5.84 9.22 7.98
N THR A 9 6.81 8.55 7.34
CA THR A 9 7.46 9.02 6.10
C THR A 9 7.02 8.27 4.85
N GLY A 10 6.45 7.06 5.00
CA GLY A 10 5.91 6.27 3.90
C GLY A 10 4.69 6.93 3.23
N GLN A 11 4.35 6.51 2.02
CA GLN A 11 3.26 7.08 1.23
C GLN A 11 1.94 7.10 2.03
N VAL A 12 1.43 5.95 2.46
CA VAL A 12 0.17 5.85 3.22
C VAL A 12 0.27 6.59 4.57
N ALA A 13 1.42 6.51 5.26
CA ALA A 13 1.60 7.17 6.55
C ALA A 13 1.55 8.72 6.44
N ARG A 14 1.97 9.29 5.30
CA ARG A 14 1.83 10.73 5.02
C ARG A 14 0.38 11.10 4.75
N GLU A 15 -0.33 10.30 3.97
CA GLU A 15 -1.74 10.52 3.67
C GLU A 15 -2.63 10.34 4.91
N LEU A 16 -2.31 9.44 5.84
CA LEU A 16 -3.00 9.30 7.13
C LEU A 16 -2.96 10.59 7.98
N ALA A 17 -1.95 11.46 7.76
CA ALA A 17 -1.93 12.76 8.41
C ALA A 17 -2.97 13.75 7.86
N ARG A 18 -3.48 13.49 6.67
CA ARG A 18 -4.37 14.35 5.89
C ARG A 18 -5.77 13.75 5.73
N ALA A 19 -5.93 12.46 6.10
CA ALA A 19 -7.19 11.74 5.98
C ALA A 19 -8.30 12.37 6.82
N ASP A 20 -9.53 12.21 6.38
CA ASP A 20 -10.71 12.75 7.05
C ASP A 20 -11.12 11.86 8.25
N TRP A 21 -10.45 12.07 9.37
CA TRP A 21 -10.72 11.36 10.61
C TRP A 21 -11.98 11.90 11.28
N ALA A 22 -12.72 11.02 11.94
CA ALA A 22 -13.82 11.43 12.79
C ALA A 22 -13.39 12.49 13.83
N SER A 23 -14.27 13.45 14.11
CA SER A 23 -13.99 14.54 15.04
C SER A 23 -13.51 14.03 16.41
N GLY A 24 -12.49 14.68 16.96
CA GLY A 24 -11.85 14.29 18.23
C GLY A 24 -10.90 13.09 18.10
N THR A 25 -10.51 12.68 16.89
CA THR A 25 -9.47 11.66 16.70
C THR A 25 -8.08 12.28 16.83
N GLU A 26 -7.28 11.74 17.75
CA GLU A 26 -5.85 12.03 17.87
C GLU A 26 -5.05 10.98 17.11
N VAL A 27 -4.30 11.38 16.08
CA VAL A 27 -3.46 10.47 15.27
C VAL A 27 -2.00 10.69 15.65
N VAL A 28 -1.43 9.75 16.40
CA VAL A 28 -0.02 9.75 16.79
C VAL A 28 0.77 8.92 15.81
N ARG A 29 1.70 9.53 15.07
CA ARG A 29 2.53 8.85 14.07
C ARG A 29 3.97 8.73 14.54
N LEU A 30 4.47 7.51 14.62
CA LEU A 30 5.84 7.21 15.02
C LEU A 30 6.73 7.08 13.79
N ASP A 31 7.81 7.84 13.76
CA ASP A 31 8.84 7.73 12.75
C ASP A 31 9.86 6.62 13.07
N ARG A 32 10.86 6.44 12.20
CA ARG A 32 11.89 5.43 12.39
C ARG A 32 12.77 5.70 13.61
N ALA A 33 12.95 6.96 14.01
CA ALA A 33 13.76 7.29 15.20
C ALA A 33 13.04 6.88 16.49
N ALA A 34 11.71 7.07 16.54
CA ALA A 34 10.87 6.67 17.67
C ALA A 34 10.56 5.16 17.66
N ALA A 35 10.43 4.54 16.48
CA ALA A 35 9.99 3.15 16.29
C ALA A 35 10.85 2.44 15.22
N ASP A 36 12.05 1.98 15.61
CA ASP A 36 12.94 1.27 14.69
C ASP A 36 12.51 -0.20 14.54
N PHE A 37 11.89 -0.53 13.41
CA PHE A 37 11.44 -1.88 13.09
C PHE A 37 12.58 -2.90 12.91
N ALA A 38 13.81 -2.45 12.66
CA ALA A 38 14.98 -3.32 12.68
C ALA A 38 15.32 -3.83 14.10
N ARG A 39 14.76 -3.19 15.14
CA ARG A 39 14.92 -3.51 16.57
C ARG A 39 13.56 -3.78 17.23
N PRO A 40 12.84 -4.85 16.85
CA PRO A 40 11.44 -5.04 17.19
C PRO A 40 11.15 -5.16 18.70
N ALA A 41 12.12 -5.56 19.52
CA ALA A 41 11.92 -5.81 20.95
C ALA A 41 11.34 -4.61 21.73
N SER A 42 11.65 -3.38 21.33
CA SER A 42 11.18 -2.16 21.99
C SER A 42 9.81 -1.68 21.55
N LEU A 43 9.27 -2.21 20.43
CA LEU A 43 8.05 -1.67 19.81
C LEU A 43 6.80 -1.90 20.65
N GLY A 44 6.74 -3.01 21.39
CA GLY A 44 5.62 -3.30 22.29
C GLY A 44 5.43 -2.26 23.39
N ALA A 45 6.53 -1.76 23.97
CA ALA A 45 6.49 -0.73 25.00
C ALA A 45 5.89 0.60 24.49
N LEU A 46 6.02 0.90 23.19
CA LEU A 46 5.40 2.09 22.59
C LEU A 46 3.86 1.97 22.57
N VAL A 47 3.31 0.79 22.30
CA VAL A 47 1.86 0.56 22.40
C VAL A 47 1.38 0.77 23.85
N ASP A 48 2.13 0.25 24.82
CA ASP A 48 1.81 0.41 26.25
C ASP A 48 1.88 1.88 26.67
N ALA A 49 2.91 2.62 26.28
CA ALA A 49 3.13 4.02 26.62
C ALA A 49 2.08 4.98 26.01
N HIS A 50 1.68 4.74 24.76
CA HIS A 50 0.71 5.60 24.08
C HIS A 50 -0.75 5.26 24.41
N ALA A 51 -1.00 4.07 24.95
CA ALA A 51 -2.34 3.58 25.32
C ALA A 51 -3.41 3.89 24.23
N PRO A 52 -3.22 3.46 22.97
CA PRO A 52 -4.11 3.79 21.88
C PRO A 52 -5.44 3.02 21.95
N ASP A 53 -6.47 3.52 21.26
CA ASP A 53 -7.71 2.80 21.00
C ASP A 53 -7.59 1.88 19.76
N ALA A 54 -6.71 2.21 18.81
CA ALA A 54 -6.39 1.39 17.64
C ALA A 54 -4.95 1.58 17.20
N VAL A 55 -4.37 0.55 16.55
CA VAL A 55 -3.02 0.58 16.00
C VAL A 55 -3.05 0.37 14.50
N ILE A 56 -2.33 1.21 13.74
CA ILE A 56 -2.07 1.03 12.31
C ILE A 56 -0.59 0.75 12.09
N ILE A 57 -0.27 -0.35 11.39
CA ILE A 57 1.09 -0.70 11.00
C ILE A 57 1.25 -0.37 9.52
N ALA A 58 1.77 0.84 9.23
CA ALA A 58 2.00 1.34 7.87
C ALA A 58 3.49 1.33 7.47
N ALA A 59 4.40 1.05 8.40
CA ALA A 59 5.81 0.90 8.13
C ALA A 59 6.12 -0.51 7.60
N ALA A 60 6.96 -0.58 6.56
CA ALA A 60 7.43 -1.82 5.98
C ALA A 60 8.79 -1.64 5.27
N TYR A 61 9.51 -2.73 5.08
CA TYR A 61 10.62 -2.83 4.14
C TYR A 61 10.05 -3.08 2.75
N THR A 62 10.04 -2.07 1.88
CA THR A 62 9.37 -2.10 0.57
C THR A 62 10.33 -2.12 -0.62
N ALA A 63 11.64 -2.14 -0.40
CA ALA A 63 12.63 -2.24 -1.46
C ALA A 63 12.70 -3.70 -1.97
N VAL A 64 11.76 -4.06 -2.87
CA VAL A 64 11.50 -5.43 -3.33
C VAL A 64 12.76 -6.13 -3.83
N ASP A 65 13.55 -5.47 -4.71
CA ASP A 65 14.77 -6.05 -5.27
C ASP A 65 15.90 -6.17 -4.23
N GLN A 66 15.98 -5.23 -3.30
CA GLN A 66 16.98 -5.25 -2.24
C GLN A 66 16.65 -6.30 -1.17
N ALA A 67 15.36 -6.60 -0.97
CA ALA A 67 14.93 -7.65 -0.03
C ALA A 67 15.52 -9.03 -0.37
N GLU A 68 15.81 -9.32 -1.66
CA GLU A 68 16.47 -10.57 -2.06
C GLU A 68 17.90 -10.72 -1.48
N ARG A 69 18.55 -9.61 -1.13
CA ARG A 69 19.89 -9.58 -0.54
C ARG A 69 19.89 -9.33 0.96
N GLU A 70 18.80 -8.79 1.47
CA GLU A 70 18.64 -8.35 2.87
C GLU A 70 17.43 -9.01 3.52
N GLU A 71 17.15 -10.29 3.20
CA GLU A 71 15.95 -11.00 3.65
C GLU A 71 15.83 -11.01 5.18
N ASP A 72 16.94 -11.13 5.92
CA ASP A 72 16.93 -11.08 7.39
C ASP A 72 16.47 -9.70 7.92
N LEU A 73 16.89 -8.61 7.29
CA LEU A 73 16.44 -7.28 7.67
C LEU A 73 14.97 -7.10 7.28
N ALA A 74 14.58 -7.53 6.08
CA ALA A 74 13.20 -7.50 5.65
C ALA A 74 12.31 -8.34 6.57
N ALA A 75 12.74 -9.50 7.04
CA ALA A 75 12.00 -10.35 7.99
C ALA A 75 11.86 -9.67 9.37
N ARG A 76 12.90 -9.00 9.87
CA ARG A 76 12.77 -8.22 11.12
C ARG A 76 11.71 -7.13 10.99
N VAL A 77 11.77 -6.37 9.89
CA VAL A 77 10.88 -5.22 9.66
C VAL A 77 9.45 -5.65 9.29
N ASN A 78 9.31 -6.64 8.40
CA ASN A 78 8.01 -7.02 7.85
C ASN A 78 7.28 -8.10 8.67
N ALA A 79 7.99 -8.87 9.49
CA ALA A 79 7.39 -9.97 10.24
C ALA A 79 7.57 -9.83 11.76
N ALA A 80 8.79 -9.70 12.26
CA ALA A 80 9.02 -9.66 13.71
C ALA A 80 8.40 -8.42 14.36
N ALA A 81 8.60 -7.24 13.77
CA ALA A 81 8.07 -5.98 14.28
C ALA A 81 6.54 -5.95 14.35
N PRO A 82 5.79 -6.29 13.26
CA PRO A 82 4.34 -6.39 13.32
C PRO A 82 3.83 -7.38 14.38
N GLY A 83 4.49 -8.54 14.53
CA GLY A 83 4.11 -9.52 15.54
C GLY A 83 4.24 -8.99 16.97
N VAL A 84 5.34 -8.28 17.30
CA VAL A 84 5.54 -7.66 18.62
C VAL A 84 4.50 -6.58 18.91
N ILE A 85 4.21 -5.73 17.92
CA ILE A 85 3.19 -4.69 18.04
C ILE A 85 1.81 -5.32 18.26
N ALA A 86 1.45 -6.33 17.46
CA ALA A 86 0.17 -7.02 17.56
C ALA A 86 -0.01 -7.71 18.92
N ALA A 87 1.04 -8.34 19.45
CA ALA A 87 1.00 -8.97 20.77
C ALA A 87 0.81 -7.92 21.89
N ALA A 88 1.45 -6.76 21.80
CA ALA A 88 1.26 -5.68 22.76
C ALA A 88 -0.17 -5.12 22.70
N ALA A 89 -0.70 -4.89 21.50
CA ALA A 89 -2.06 -4.43 21.29
C ALA A 89 -3.10 -5.44 21.84
N ALA A 90 -2.86 -6.75 21.64
CA ALA A 90 -3.75 -7.81 22.13
C ALA A 90 -3.87 -7.82 23.67
N ARG A 91 -2.77 -7.61 24.40
CA ARG A 91 -2.79 -7.50 25.88
C ARG A 91 -3.72 -6.39 26.37
N ARG A 92 -3.97 -5.39 25.56
CA ARG A 92 -4.83 -4.24 25.85
C ARG A 92 -6.18 -4.32 25.16
N ASN A 93 -6.50 -5.44 24.50
CA ASN A 93 -7.70 -5.62 23.68
C ASN A 93 -7.86 -4.55 22.57
N VAL A 94 -6.75 -4.05 22.03
CA VAL A 94 -6.70 -3.00 21.00
C VAL A 94 -6.64 -3.63 19.60
N PRO A 95 -7.49 -3.22 18.63
CA PRO A 95 -7.43 -3.73 17.27
C PRO A 95 -6.18 -3.23 16.52
N VAL A 96 -5.69 -4.08 15.60
CA VAL A 96 -4.53 -3.80 14.74
C VAL A 96 -4.94 -3.85 13.27
N LEU A 97 -4.67 -2.77 12.54
CA LEU A 97 -4.79 -2.72 11.09
C LEU A 97 -3.37 -2.79 10.48
N HIS A 98 -3.08 -3.88 9.75
CA HIS A 98 -1.75 -4.14 9.18
C HIS A 98 -1.78 -4.11 7.66
N LEU A 99 -1.04 -3.17 7.05
CA LEU A 99 -0.89 -3.11 5.59
C LEU A 99 -0.01 -4.26 5.10
N SER A 100 -0.52 -5.05 4.15
CA SER A 100 0.18 -6.13 3.47
C SER A 100 0.22 -5.89 1.96
N THR A 101 0.48 -6.94 1.16
CA THR A 101 0.81 -6.82 -0.25
C THR A 101 0.21 -7.95 -1.10
N ASP A 102 -0.02 -7.66 -2.37
CA ASP A 102 -0.30 -8.59 -3.46
C ASP A 102 0.85 -9.58 -3.74
N TYR A 103 2.09 -9.24 -3.36
CA TYR A 103 3.28 -10.10 -3.54
C TYR A 103 3.26 -11.40 -2.71
N VAL A 104 2.23 -11.61 -1.90
CA VAL A 104 1.98 -12.92 -1.27
C VAL A 104 1.49 -13.97 -2.27
N PHE A 105 1.08 -13.57 -3.46
CA PHE A 105 0.62 -14.45 -4.53
C PHE A 105 1.68 -14.66 -5.61
N ASP A 106 1.60 -15.81 -6.33
CA ASP A 106 2.54 -16.18 -7.38
C ASP A 106 2.23 -15.56 -8.76
N GLY A 107 1.04 -14.99 -8.93
CA GLY A 107 0.63 -14.35 -10.19
C GLY A 107 0.18 -15.32 -11.29
N THR A 108 -0.10 -16.58 -10.98
CA THR A 108 -0.47 -17.61 -11.98
C THR A 108 -1.98 -17.71 -12.25
N LYS A 109 -2.80 -17.12 -11.39
CA LYS A 109 -4.26 -17.11 -11.55
C LYS A 109 -4.69 -16.20 -12.70
N ASP A 110 -5.67 -16.60 -13.50
CA ASP A 110 -6.20 -15.79 -14.60
C ASP A 110 -7.13 -14.64 -14.16
N GLY A 111 -7.84 -14.79 -13.05
CA GLY A 111 -8.73 -13.77 -12.47
C GLY A 111 -8.09 -12.97 -11.34
N PRO A 112 -8.80 -12.00 -10.75
CA PRO A 112 -8.39 -11.35 -9.52
C PRO A 112 -8.27 -12.37 -8.37
N TYR A 113 -7.25 -12.19 -7.53
CA TYR A 113 -7.11 -12.97 -6.30
C TYR A 113 -8.16 -12.56 -5.27
N THR A 114 -8.68 -13.54 -4.56
CA THR A 114 -9.52 -13.40 -3.38
C THR A 114 -8.73 -13.78 -2.14
N GLU A 115 -9.26 -13.50 -0.96
CA GLU A 115 -8.61 -13.83 0.31
C GLU A 115 -8.56 -15.34 0.59
N ALA A 116 -9.37 -16.13 -0.13
CA ALA A 116 -9.39 -17.59 -0.05
C ALA A 116 -8.35 -18.28 -0.96
N ASP A 117 -7.73 -17.54 -1.87
CA ASP A 117 -6.73 -18.11 -2.77
C ASP A 117 -5.44 -18.44 -2.02
N GLU A 118 -4.77 -19.49 -2.48
CA GLU A 118 -3.51 -19.95 -1.90
C GLU A 118 -2.40 -18.90 -2.07
N VAL A 119 -1.68 -18.62 -0.99
CA VAL A 119 -0.55 -17.70 -0.98
C VAL A 119 0.75 -18.45 -1.32
N ARG A 120 1.49 -17.97 -2.33
CA ARG A 120 2.75 -18.56 -2.82
C ARG A 120 3.72 -17.46 -3.25
N PRO A 121 4.33 -16.74 -2.30
CA PRO A 121 5.20 -15.60 -2.63
C PRO A 121 6.42 -16.03 -3.43
N LEU A 122 6.74 -15.30 -4.51
CA LEU A 122 7.86 -15.59 -5.41
C LEU A 122 9.22 -15.12 -4.88
N GLY A 123 9.25 -14.07 -4.05
CA GLY A 123 10.46 -13.40 -3.60
C GLY A 123 10.47 -13.11 -2.11
N ALA A 124 11.61 -12.64 -1.60
CA ALA A 124 11.86 -12.36 -0.19
C ALA A 124 10.89 -11.32 0.39
N TYR A 125 10.57 -10.28 -0.37
CA TYR A 125 9.58 -9.29 0.06
C TYR A 125 8.22 -9.94 0.36
N GLY A 126 7.68 -10.72 -0.58
CA GLY A 126 6.41 -11.42 -0.39
C GLY A 126 6.45 -12.41 0.77
N ARG A 127 7.53 -13.22 0.89
CA ARG A 127 7.71 -14.16 2.00
C ARG A 127 7.73 -13.47 3.36
N THR A 128 8.47 -12.38 3.48
CA THR A 128 8.58 -11.64 4.76
C THR A 128 7.29 -10.90 5.13
N LYS A 129 6.53 -10.40 4.14
CA LYS A 129 5.21 -9.81 4.37
C LYS A 129 4.19 -10.88 4.81
N LEU A 130 4.17 -12.04 4.16
CA LEU A 130 3.31 -13.17 4.54
C LEU A 130 3.60 -13.64 5.97
N ALA A 131 4.88 -13.79 6.32
CA ALA A 131 5.27 -14.12 7.70
C ALA A 131 4.79 -13.07 8.71
N GLY A 132 4.71 -11.80 8.30
CA GLY A 132 4.13 -10.73 9.11
C GLY A 132 2.62 -10.89 9.31
N GLU A 133 1.88 -11.24 8.25
CA GLU A 133 0.45 -11.55 8.34
C GLU A 133 0.19 -12.68 9.35
N GLU A 134 0.97 -13.76 9.25
CA GLU A 134 0.86 -14.92 10.14
C GLU A 134 1.11 -14.54 11.60
N ARG A 135 2.15 -13.75 11.87
CA ARG A 135 2.48 -13.28 13.23
C ARG A 135 1.42 -12.35 13.81
N VAL A 136 0.87 -11.44 13.00
CA VAL A 136 -0.22 -10.55 13.43
C VAL A 136 -1.47 -11.37 13.76
N ARG A 137 -1.85 -12.29 12.88
CA ARG A 137 -3.01 -13.18 13.04
C ARG A 137 -2.90 -14.04 14.30
N ALA A 138 -1.72 -14.61 14.54
CA ALA A 138 -1.48 -15.44 15.71
C ALA A 138 -1.46 -14.65 17.03
N ALA A 139 -1.00 -13.38 16.99
CA ALA A 139 -0.78 -12.56 18.18
C ALA A 139 -2.02 -11.78 18.62
N ASN A 140 -2.90 -11.36 17.70
CA ASN A 140 -4.03 -10.52 18.02
C ASN A 140 -5.31 -10.98 17.30
N PRO A 141 -6.34 -11.46 18.02
CA PRO A 141 -7.61 -11.87 17.42
C PRO A 141 -8.39 -10.70 16.79
N ARG A 142 -8.12 -9.45 17.21
CA ARG A 142 -8.74 -8.23 16.69
C ARG A 142 -7.81 -7.59 15.66
N HIS A 143 -7.79 -8.13 14.44
CA HIS A 143 -6.92 -7.62 13.39
C HIS A 143 -7.63 -7.47 12.04
N LEU A 144 -7.21 -6.47 11.27
CA LEU A 144 -7.42 -6.39 9.83
C LEU A 144 -6.06 -6.43 9.14
N ILE A 145 -5.79 -7.49 8.40
CA ILE A 145 -4.67 -7.57 7.48
C ILE A 145 -5.17 -7.09 6.13
N LEU A 146 -4.62 -5.99 5.61
CA LEU A 146 -5.09 -5.32 4.41
C LEU A 146 -4.04 -5.47 3.30
N ARG A 147 -4.26 -6.42 2.38
CA ARG A 147 -3.41 -6.59 1.20
C ARG A 147 -3.77 -5.53 0.17
N THR A 148 -2.77 -4.80 -0.28
CA THR A 148 -2.91 -3.76 -1.31
C THR A 148 -1.89 -3.98 -2.43
N SER A 149 -2.07 -3.29 -3.56
CA SER A 149 -1.18 -3.41 -4.72
C SER A 149 -0.86 -2.07 -5.34
N TRP A 150 0.33 -1.95 -5.94
CA TRP A 150 0.73 -0.83 -6.82
C TRP A 150 0.47 0.55 -6.21
N VAL A 151 0.84 0.74 -4.94
CA VAL A 151 0.57 1.97 -4.21
C VAL A 151 1.34 3.15 -4.80
N TYR A 152 0.62 4.24 -5.08
CA TYR A 152 1.18 5.49 -5.58
C TYR A 152 0.64 6.71 -4.84
N SER A 153 1.40 7.80 -4.84
CA SER A 153 1.03 9.09 -4.27
C SER A 153 1.94 10.20 -4.77
N ALA A 154 1.70 11.42 -4.32
CA ALA A 154 2.62 12.53 -4.51
C ALA A 154 3.92 12.39 -3.68
N HIS A 155 3.99 11.44 -2.76
CA HIS A 155 5.08 11.27 -1.81
C HIS A 155 5.96 10.05 -2.11
N GLY A 156 7.22 10.12 -1.68
CA GLY A 156 8.17 9.01 -1.74
C GLY A 156 8.52 8.58 -3.18
N ALA A 157 9.17 7.43 -3.31
CA ALA A 157 9.47 6.82 -4.60
C ALA A 157 8.33 5.89 -5.02
N ASN A 158 7.76 6.09 -6.22
CA ASN A 158 6.71 5.25 -6.79
C ASN A 158 6.69 5.33 -8.31
N PHE A 159 5.82 4.54 -8.93
CA PHE A 159 5.74 4.43 -10.38
C PHE A 159 5.34 5.76 -11.05
N VAL A 160 4.36 6.49 -10.51
CA VAL A 160 3.92 7.79 -11.08
C VAL A 160 5.09 8.77 -11.14
N ARG A 161 5.80 8.97 -10.03
CA ARG A 161 6.96 9.88 -9.97
C ARG A 161 8.09 9.41 -10.91
N THR A 162 8.26 8.11 -11.08
CA THR A 162 9.23 7.56 -12.04
C THR A 162 8.83 7.90 -13.47
N MET A 163 7.56 7.73 -13.83
CA MET A 163 7.06 8.08 -15.17
C MET A 163 7.17 9.59 -15.46
N LEU A 164 6.85 10.44 -14.47
CA LEU A 164 7.05 11.90 -14.61
C LEU A 164 8.51 12.26 -14.90
N ARG A 165 9.44 11.69 -14.14
CA ARG A 165 10.88 11.93 -14.35
C ARG A 165 11.36 11.45 -15.72
N LEU A 166 10.87 10.29 -16.17
CA LEU A 166 11.22 9.75 -17.48
C LEU A 166 10.61 10.57 -18.62
N ALA A 167 9.36 11.03 -18.47
CA ALA A 167 8.69 11.87 -19.45
C ALA A 167 9.42 13.22 -19.66
N ALA A 168 9.96 13.79 -18.61
CA ALA A 168 10.75 15.04 -18.71
C ALA A 168 12.13 14.83 -19.37
N ALA A 169 12.67 13.60 -19.37
CA ALA A 169 14.04 13.34 -19.79
C ALA A 169 14.18 12.53 -21.08
N ARG A 170 13.11 11.91 -21.58
CA ARG A 170 13.16 10.94 -22.70
C ARG A 170 12.02 11.13 -23.68
N ALA A 171 12.31 10.94 -24.96
CA ALA A 171 11.29 10.91 -26.01
C ALA A 171 10.50 9.58 -26.04
N GLU A 172 11.11 8.50 -25.54
CA GLU A 172 10.52 7.16 -25.52
C GLU A 172 10.80 6.47 -24.19
N VAL A 173 9.82 5.68 -23.70
CA VAL A 173 9.93 4.88 -22.47
C VAL A 173 9.40 3.48 -22.76
N GLY A 174 10.19 2.44 -22.45
CA GLY A 174 9.74 1.05 -22.47
C GLY A 174 9.05 0.70 -21.15
N VAL A 175 7.80 0.20 -21.20
CA VAL A 175 7.05 -0.19 -20.00
C VAL A 175 6.42 -1.56 -20.17
N VAL A 176 6.49 -2.36 -19.10
CA VAL A 176 6.04 -3.76 -19.08
C VAL A 176 4.53 -3.85 -19.33
N VAL A 177 4.13 -4.72 -20.31
CA VAL A 177 2.74 -4.86 -20.74
C VAL A 177 2.07 -6.16 -20.24
N ASP A 178 2.84 -7.12 -19.77
CA ASP A 178 2.37 -8.47 -19.36
C ASP A 178 2.28 -8.66 -17.84
N GLN A 179 2.46 -7.61 -17.04
CA GLN A 179 2.12 -7.59 -15.63
C GLN A 179 0.83 -6.80 -15.42
N ARG A 180 -0.16 -7.42 -14.77
CA ARG A 180 -1.49 -6.84 -14.50
C ARG A 180 -1.67 -6.60 -13.01
N GLY A 181 -2.30 -5.50 -12.62
CA GLY A 181 -2.54 -5.13 -11.23
C GLY A 181 -3.58 -4.03 -11.09
N CYS A 182 -3.78 -3.58 -9.86
CA CYS A 182 -4.72 -2.51 -9.50
C CYS A 182 -3.93 -1.35 -8.89
N PRO A 183 -3.62 -0.29 -9.64
CA PRO A 183 -3.01 0.91 -9.07
C PRO A 183 -3.89 1.48 -7.96
N THR A 184 -3.31 1.74 -6.80
CA THR A 184 -4.04 2.15 -5.60
C THR A 184 -3.42 3.43 -5.03
N ALA A 185 -4.20 4.51 -4.98
CA ALA A 185 -3.70 5.75 -4.40
C ALA A 185 -3.57 5.63 -2.88
N ALA A 186 -2.47 6.12 -2.33
CA ALA A 186 -2.23 6.08 -0.90
C ALA A 186 -3.22 6.91 -0.10
N GLY A 187 -3.77 7.99 -0.69
CA GLY A 187 -4.85 8.78 -0.12
C GLY A 187 -6.11 7.95 0.08
N ASP A 188 -6.52 7.18 -0.94
CA ASP A 188 -7.70 6.32 -0.86
C ASP A 188 -7.54 5.23 0.22
N ILE A 189 -6.33 4.68 0.38
CA ILE A 189 -6.03 3.74 1.47
C ILE A 189 -6.14 4.44 2.82
N ALA A 190 -5.64 5.67 2.95
CA ALA A 190 -5.67 6.41 4.20
C ALA A 190 -7.11 6.75 4.62
N ASP A 191 -7.95 7.19 3.68
CA ASP A 191 -9.37 7.46 3.92
C ASP A 191 -10.14 6.18 4.27
N ALA A 192 -9.82 5.07 3.62
CA ALA A 192 -10.38 3.77 3.98
C ALA A 192 -9.99 3.36 5.41
N LEU A 193 -8.73 3.54 5.81
CA LEU A 193 -8.27 3.26 7.17
C LEU A 193 -8.97 4.16 8.20
N ALA A 194 -9.18 5.45 7.88
CA ALA A 194 -9.92 6.37 8.75
C ALA A 194 -11.38 5.93 8.96
N ARG A 195 -12.00 5.27 7.95
CA ARG A 195 -13.35 4.71 8.04
C ARG A 195 -13.40 3.33 8.72
N LEU A 196 -12.35 2.52 8.60
CA LEU A 196 -12.26 1.17 9.18
C LEU A 196 -11.96 1.22 10.69
N VAL A 197 -11.10 2.14 11.13
CA VAL A 197 -10.69 2.23 12.53
C VAL A 197 -11.88 2.37 13.49
N PRO A 198 -12.84 3.29 13.30
CA PRO A 198 -14.01 3.38 14.19
C PRO A 198 -14.84 2.09 14.23
N GLN A 199 -14.97 1.39 13.09
CA GLN A 199 -15.71 0.12 13.03
C GLN A 199 -15.01 -0.97 13.85
N MET A 200 -13.68 -1.00 13.84
CA MET A 200 -12.88 -1.97 14.60
C MET A 200 -12.88 -1.73 16.11
N LEU A 201 -13.39 -0.60 16.58
CA LEU A 201 -13.58 -0.37 18.03
C LEU A 201 -14.72 -1.23 18.60
N ASP A 202 -15.69 -1.62 17.77
CA ASP A 202 -16.71 -2.60 18.18
C ASP A 202 -16.02 -3.96 18.40
N PRO A 203 -16.17 -4.57 19.59
CA PRO A 203 -15.63 -5.92 19.85
C PRO A 203 -16.22 -7.01 18.94
N ALA A 204 -17.40 -6.79 18.37
CA ALA A 204 -18.05 -7.73 17.44
C ALA A 204 -17.63 -7.53 15.98
N ALA A 205 -16.79 -6.53 15.68
CA ALA A 205 -16.32 -6.27 14.32
C ALA A 205 -15.61 -7.50 13.71
N PRO A 206 -15.85 -7.78 12.42
CA PRO A 206 -15.14 -8.87 11.75
C PRO A 206 -13.63 -8.66 11.78
N SER A 207 -12.89 -9.74 12.00
CA SER A 207 -11.43 -9.77 11.95
C SER A 207 -10.96 -10.71 10.84
N GLY A 208 -9.79 -10.45 10.28
CA GLY A 208 -9.23 -11.34 9.26
C GLY A 208 -8.34 -10.63 8.25
N THR A 209 -8.11 -11.34 7.13
CA THR A 209 -7.39 -10.81 5.97
C THR A 209 -8.38 -10.31 4.94
N TYR A 210 -8.11 -9.14 4.38
CA TYR A 210 -8.93 -8.48 3.37
C TYR A 210 -8.05 -7.89 2.28
N HIS A 211 -8.61 -7.76 1.09
CA HIS A 211 -7.98 -7.02 0.00
C HIS A 211 -8.51 -5.59 -0.02
N LEU A 212 -7.59 -4.63 -0.15
CA LEU A 212 -7.89 -3.20 -0.21
C LEU A 212 -7.08 -2.59 -1.35
N ALA A 213 -7.62 -2.65 -2.56
CA ALA A 213 -6.98 -2.20 -3.79
C ALA A 213 -7.92 -1.34 -4.63
N GLY A 214 -7.36 -0.53 -5.53
CA GLY A 214 -8.12 0.28 -6.48
C GLY A 214 -9.06 -0.59 -7.32
N ALA A 215 -10.25 -0.06 -7.64
CA ALA A 215 -11.31 -0.81 -8.32
C ALA A 215 -10.98 -1.13 -9.79
N SER A 216 -10.08 -0.38 -10.43
CA SER A 216 -9.71 -0.58 -11.83
C SER A 216 -8.44 -1.40 -11.97
N GLU A 217 -8.45 -2.37 -12.89
CA GLU A 217 -7.27 -3.14 -13.28
C GLU A 217 -6.60 -2.58 -14.53
N THR A 218 -5.28 -2.69 -14.61
CA THR A 218 -4.50 -2.33 -15.79
C THR A 218 -3.17 -3.08 -15.83
N THR A 219 -2.32 -2.80 -16.84
CA THR A 219 -0.90 -3.19 -16.87
C THR A 219 -0.02 -2.01 -16.48
N TRP A 220 1.27 -2.22 -16.18
CA TRP A 220 2.19 -1.11 -15.98
C TRP A 220 2.24 -0.19 -17.20
N HIS A 221 2.21 -0.79 -18.42
CA HIS A 221 2.13 -0.03 -19.67
C HIS A 221 0.84 0.82 -19.74
N GLY A 222 -0.32 0.23 -19.44
CA GLY A 222 -1.59 0.94 -19.42
C GLY A 222 -1.63 2.06 -18.37
N PHE A 223 -1.04 1.82 -17.19
CA PHE A 223 -0.96 2.86 -16.15
C PHE A 223 -0.01 4.00 -16.57
N ALA A 224 1.14 3.68 -17.20
CA ALA A 224 2.01 4.70 -17.78
C ALA A 224 1.32 5.52 -18.86
N GLU A 225 0.51 4.87 -19.72
CA GLU A 225 -0.26 5.56 -20.75
C GLU A 225 -1.26 6.55 -20.13
N ALA A 226 -1.99 6.16 -19.10
CA ALA A 226 -2.89 7.07 -18.38
C ALA A 226 -2.14 8.28 -17.80
N ILE A 227 -0.97 8.07 -17.20
CA ILE A 227 -0.12 9.16 -16.70
C ILE A 227 0.29 10.11 -17.85
N PHE A 228 0.73 9.56 -18.97
CA PHE A 228 1.19 10.36 -20.12
C PHE A 228 0.06 11.12 -20.82
N VAL A 229 -1.16 10.55 -20.83
CA VAL A 229 -2.36 11.25 -21.31
C VAL A 229 -2.64 12.49 -20.44
N GLU A 230 -2.58 12.34 -19.12
CA GLU A 230 -2.76 13.43 -18.16
C GLU A 230 -1.66 14.51 -18.32
N LEU A 231 -0.41 14.13 -18.59
CA LEU A 231 0.66 15.08 -18.89
C LEU A 231 0.35 15.89 -20.15
N SER A 232 -0.07 15.19 -21.22
CA SER A 232 -0.43 15.85 -22.48
C SER A 232 -1.60 16.84 -22.32
N ALA A 233 -2.60 16.47 -21.52
CA ALA A 233 -3.73 17.35 -21.20
C ALA A 233 -3.30 18.64 -20.48
N ARG A 234 -2.16 18.59 -19.76
CA ARG A 234 -1.53 19.72 -19.05
C ARG A 234 -0.49 20.46 -19.91
N GLY A 235 -0.33 20.12 -21.19
CA GLY A 235 0.68 20.71 -22.08
C GLY A 235 2.12 20.29 -21.80
N LEU A 236 2.32 19.23 -21.00
CA LEU A 236 3.62 18.69 -20.65
C LEU A 236 4.07 17.61 -21.65
N PRO A 237 5.39 17.28 -21.72
CA PRO A 237 5.92 16.27 -22.62
C PRO A 237 5.23 14.91 -22.45
N ARG A 238 4.83 14.31 -23.57
CA ARG A 238 4.29 12.95 -23.63
C ARG A 238 5.27 12.07 -24.41
N PRO A 239 6.08 11.24 -23.75
CA PRO A 239 6.96 10.32 -24.44
C PRO A 239 6.18 9.24 -25.17
N ARG A 240 6.79 8.61 -26.17
CA ARG A 240 6.28 7.39 -26.76
C ARG A 240 6.37 6.26 -25.74
N ASN A 241 5.23 5.62 -25.45
CA ASN A 241 5.14 4.50 -24.51
C ASN A 241 5.28 3.18 -25.29
N ASN A 242 6.45 2.56 -25.24
CA ASN A 242 6.74 1.32 -25.96
C ASN A 242 6.43 0.11 -25.06
N PRO A 243 5.53 -0.81 -25.48
CA PRO A 243 5.27 -2.02 -24.71
C PRO A 243 6.48 -2.96 -24.78
N ILE A 244 6.93 -3.41 -23.61
CA ILE A 244 7.98 -4.44 -23.48
C ILE A 244 7.45 -5.60 -22.64
N ARG A 245 8.07 -6.77 -22.73
CA ARG A 245 7.73 -7.92 -21.88
C ARG A 245 8.54 -7.91 -20.59
N THR A 246 8.07 -8.62 -19.59
CA THR A 246 8.81 -8.85 -18.33
C THR A 246 10.19 -9.46 -18.61
N SER A 247 10.32 -10.35 -19.61
CA SER A 247 11.60 -10.92 -20.05
C SER A 247 12.62 -9.89 -20.51
N ASP A 248 12.15 -8.74 -21.02
CA ASP A 248 13.01 -7.68 -21.57
C ASP A 248 13.41 -6.64 -20.50
N TYR A 249 12.88 -6.83 -19.28
CA TYR A 249 13.15 -5.96 -18.12
C TYR A 249 13.60 -6.80 -16.92
N PRO A 250 14.82 -7.34 -16.93
CA PRO A 250 15.31 -8.18 -15.84
C PRO A 250 15.43 -7.40 -14.53
N THR A 251 14.95 -8.00 -13.45
CA THR A 251 14.99 -7.45 -12.08
C THR A 251 15.49 -8.52 -11.11
N ALA A 252 16.07 -8.11 -9.97
CA ALA A 252 16.61 -9.04 -8.99
C ALA A 252 15.50 -9.93 -8.38
N ALA A 253 14.36 -9.33 -8.04
CA ALA A 253 13.20 -10.06 -7.56
C ALA A 253 12.28 -10.48 -8.71
N ARG A 254 11.74 -11.69 -8.65
CA ARG A 254 10.66 -12.12 -9.56
C ARG A 254 9.38 -11.37 -9.22
N ARG A 255 8.70 -10.88 -10.25
CA ARG A 255 7.42 -10.18 -10.10
C ARG A 255 6.27 -11.06 -10.59
N PRO A 256 5.13 -11.11 -9.87
CA PRO A 256 3.95 -11.81 -10.35
C PRO A 256 3.42 -11.16 -11.65
N LEU A 257 2.99 -11.98 -12.61
CA LEU A 257 2.34 -11.48 -13.83
C LEU A 257 0.92 -10.98 -13.55
N ASN A 258 0.29 -11.49 -12.50
CA ASN A 258 -1.02 -11.06 -12.05
C ASN A 258 -0.98 -10.67 -10.58
N SER A 259 -1.27 -9.42 -10.29
CA SER A 259 -1.38 -8.79 -8.96
C SER A 259 -2.76 -8.21 -8.70
N ARG A 260 -3.78 -8.61 -9.48
CA ARG A 260 -5.14 -8.11 -9.32
C ARG A 260 -5.77 -8.68 -8.06
N LEU A 261 -6.37 -7.82 -7.26
CA LEU A 261 -7.03 -8.18 -6.01
C LEU A 261 -8.52 -7.87 -6.10
N SER A 262 -9.40 -8.83 -5.75
CA SER A 262 -10.82 -8.52 -5.49
C SER A 262 -10.95 -7.92 -4.09
N SER A 263 -11.61 -6.76 -4.01
CA SER A 263 -11.96 -6.10 -2.74
C SER A 263 -13.44 -6.31 -2.36
N ASP A 264 -14.08 -7.36 -2.88
CA ASP A 264 -15.51 -7.59 -2.66
C ASP A 264 -15.82 -7.96 -1.21
N ARG A 265 -14.94 -8.69 -0.54
CA ARG A 265 -15.11 -9.06 0.85
C ARG A 265 -15.13 -7.85 1.78
N ILE A 266 -14.16 -6.94 1.66
CA ILE A 266 -14.12 -5.75 2.51
C ILE A 266 -15.30 -4.82 2.20
N ALA A 267 -15.74 -4.75 0.94
CA ALA A 267 -16.93 -4.01 0.55
C ALA A 267 -18.20 -4.57 1.18
N ALA A 268 -18.35 -5.89 1.22
CA ALA A 268 -19.52 -6.55 1.81
C ALA A 268 -19.57 -6.41 3.34
N GLU A 269 -18.42 -6.61 4.02
CA GLU A 269 -18.37 -6.65 5.48
C GLU A 269 -18.22 -5.26 6.12
N PHE A 270 -17.55 -4.30 5.48
CA PHE A 270 -17.25 -2.97 6.03
C PHE A 270 -17.81 -1.79 5.22
N GLY A 271 -18.43 -2.04 4.08
CA GLY A 271 -18.92 -0.98 3.19
C GLY A 271 -17.79 -0.11 2.61
N VAL A 272 -16.57 -0.62 2.53
CA VAL A 272 -15.40 0.11 2.02
C VAL A 272 -15.02 -0.39 0.64
N ARG A 273 -15.03 0.51 -0.36
CA ARG A 273 -14.55 0.27 -1.71
C ARG A 273 -13.72 1.46 -2.16
N LEU A 274 -12.52 1.20 -2.67
CA LEU A 274 -11.67 2.25 -3.21
C LEU A 274 -12.11 2.60 -4.65
N PRO A 275 -11.89 3.84 -5.11
CA PRO A 275 -12.12 4.21 -6.50
C PRO A 275 -11.09 3.56 -7.43
N GLY A 276 -11.35 3.60 -8.73
CA GLY A 276 -10.35 3.29 -9.75
C GLY A 276 -9.28 4.36 -9.84
N PHE A 277 -8.10 4.00 -10.34
CA PHE A 277 -6.98 4.94 -10.44
C PHE A 277 -7.31 6.15 -11.35
N GLU A 278 -8.23 6.02 -12.28
CA GLU A 278 -8.69 7.09 -13.17
C GLU A 278 -9.30 8.26 -12.38
N ALA A 279 -9.94 7.96 -11.26
CA ALA A 279 -10.52 9.00 -10.39
C ALA A 279 -9.46 9.66 -9.49
N SER A 280 -8.46 8.89 -9.01
CA SER A 280 -7.49 9.39 -8.01
C SER A 280 -6.20 9.95 -8.64
N LEU A 281 -5.81 9.49 -9.83
CA LEU A 281 -4.58 9.91 -10.51
C LEU A 281 -4.53 11.42 -10.81
N PRO A 282 -5.61 12.07 -11.30
CA PRO A 282 -5.59 13.51 -11.55
C PRO A 282 -5.28 14.35 -10.32
N ALA A 283 -5.78 13.96 -9.14
CA ALA A 283 -5.51 14.65 -7.88
C ALA A 283 -4.04 14.51 -7.46
N VAL A 284 -3.47 13.30 -7.56
CA VAL A 284 -2.05 13.04 -7.28
C VAL A 284 -1.14 13.83 -8.24
N LEU A 285 -1.48 13.88 -9.52
CA LEU A 285 -0.73 14.67 -10.50
C LEU A 285 -0.89 16.19 -10.26
N GLY A 286 -2.06 16.64 -9.82
CA GLY A 286 -2.28 18.02 -9.40
C GLY A 286 -1.38 18.44 -8.24
N GLU A 287 -1.18 17.57 -7.25
CA GLU A 287 -0.26 17.84 -6.13
C GLU A 287 1.22 17.86 -6.57
N LEU A 288 1.59 17.04 -7.55
CA LEU A 288 2.97 16.96 -8.05
C LEU A 288 3.36 18.07 -9.02
N LEU A 289 2.41 18.54 -9.83
CA LEU A 289 2.68 19.42 -10.99
C LEU A 289 2.00 20.78 -10.88
N GLY A 290 1.19 20.99 -9.86
CA GLY A 290 0.27 22.13 -9.77
C GLY A 290 -1.05 21.88 -10.53
N PRO A 291 -2.02 22.82 -10.41
CA PRO A 291 -3.27 22.73 -11.14
C PRO A 291 -3.01 22.72 -12.66
N ALA A 292 -3.82 21.96 -13.41
CA ALA A 292 -3.78 22.02 -14.86
C ALA A 292 -4.13 23.46 -15.29
N GLU A 293 -3.29 24.10 -16.11
CA GLU A 293 -3.67 25.37 -16.71
C GLU A 293 -4.93 25.16 -17.54
N ALA A 294 -6.01 25.88 -17.21
CA ALA A 294 -7.19 25.88 -18.04
C ALA A 294 -6.75 26.40 -19.42
N LYS A 295 -6.73 25.52 -20.45
CA LYS A 295 -6.57 26.00 -21.83
C LYS A 295 -7.69 27.00 -22.05
N GLY A 296 -7.33 28.28 -22.12
CA GLY A 296 -8.26 29.33 -22.48
C GLY A 296 -9.00 28.94 -23.76
N ALA A 297 -10.32 28.92 -23.66
CA ALA A 297 -11.17 28.84 -24.84
C ALA A 297 -10.81 30.05 -25.71
N ALA A 298 -10.12 29.76 -26.82
CA ALA A 298 -9.89 30.75 -27.90
C ALA A 298 -11.02 30.63 -28.90
#